data_c876a93306bfed0917a91ebd0c62e147
#
_entry.id   c876a93306bfed0917a91ebd0c62e147
#
_cell.length_a   1.000
_cell.length_b   1.000
_cell.length_c   1.000
_cell.angle_alpha   90.00
_cell.angle_beta   90.00
_cell.angle_gamma   90.00
#
_symmetry.space_group_name_H-M   'P 1'
#
loop_
_entity.id
_entity.type
_entity.pdbx_description
1 polymer ?
#
loop_
_entity_poly.entity_id
_entity_poly.type
_entity_poly.pdbx_seq_one_letter_code
_entity_poly.pdbx_strand_id
1 'polypeptide(L)'
;MLFRSRRAAAAARAALSAPKEGTIVTVLHDWGESLARAAQRTDDFFELLKTALADARASLERTTELLPELKRAGVVDAGALGFVRLIEGVYGFIQRGSIRDLPEPTADEAFAMSPPETLPPGEEPSRRYCVEALVGGEGIDLAALRASLERLGDSVVVAGSERLAKAHVHSDDPAAVFAALASFGSVEQPKADDMVLQLRRAAAGHRPCAVVVDSAADLPDEAKLALGVETVPVQVIIEGKSYLDGVGLDAEGLSAYLRTAPARYPTTSQPSAASFARKFDLALGQADEAVYLGISEALSGTLEIGRAHV
;
A
#
# COMPACT_ATOMS: atom_id res chain seq x y z
N MET A 1 -2.32 13.66 -26.67
CA MET A 1 -2.97 13.14 -25.45
C MET A 1 -3.36 11.66 -25.60
N LEU A 2 -3.94 11.27 -26.68
CA LEU A 2 -4.49 9.94 -26.99
C LEU A 2 -3.53 8.76 -26.94
N PHE A 3 -2.31 8.91 -27.42
CA PHE A 3 -1.27 7.88 -27.28
C PHE A 3 -0.83 7.65 -25.83
N ARG A 4 -1.05 8.62 -24.95
CA ARG A 4 -0.59 8.53 -23.56
C ARG A 4 -1.52 7.67 -22.69
N SER A 5 -2.85 7.71 -22.91
CA SER A 5 -3.81 6.90 -22.14
C SER A 5 -3.65 5.39 -22.40
N ARG A 6 -3.53 4.98 -23.67
CA ARG A 6 -3.24 3.58 -24.04
C ARG A 6 -1.89 3.10 -23.49
N ARG A 7 -0.85 3.96 -23.58
CA ARG A 7 0.47 3.64 -23.03
C ARG A 7 0.44 3.54 -21.51
N ALA A 8 -0.33 4.39 -20.83
CA ALA A 8 -0.49 4.35 -19.38
C ALA A 8 -1.21 3.05 -18.96
N ALA A 9 -2.29 2.66 -19.64
CA ALA A 9 -2.98 1.39 -19.37
C ALA A 9 -2.07 0.18 -19.60
N ALA A 10 -1.30 0.18 -20.71
CA ALA A 10 -0.32 -0.86 -20.98
C ALA A 10 0.79 -0.92 -19.94
N ALA A 11 1.29 0.24 -19.49
CA ALA A 11 2.30 0.33 -18.44
C ALA A 11 1.77 -0.17 -17.08
N ALA A 12 0.52 0.20 -16.72
CA ALA A 12 -0.13 -0.31 -15.52
C ALA A 12 -0.26 -1.84 -15.54
N ARG A 13 -0.69 -2.40 -16.67
CA ARG A 13 -0.76 -3.86 -16.86
C ARG A 13 0.63 -4.50 -16.76
N ALA A 14 1.63 -3.91 -17.38
CA ALA A 14 3.00 -4.40 -17.37
C ALA A 14 3.68 -4.26 -15.99
N ALA A 15 3.17 -3.41 -15.08
CA ALA A 15 3.68 -3.29 -13.72
C ALA A 15 3.35 -4.49 -12.83
N LEU A 16 2.32 -5.26 -13.17
CA LEU A 16 1.84 -6.41 -12.41
C LEU A 16 2.52 -7.71 -12.89
N SER A 17 2.90 -8.59 -11.97
CA SER A 17 3.40 -9.92 -12.28
C SER A 17 2.32 -10.85 -12.83
N ALA A 18 1.09 -10.74 -12.32
CA ALA A 18 -0.05 -11.54 -12.72
C ALA A 18 -1.31 -10.65 -12.89
N PRO A 19 -1.41 -9.88 -13.99
CA PRO A 19 -2.58 -9.02 -14.22
C PRO A 19 -3.83 -9.87 -14.43
N LYS A 20 -4.89 -9.60 -13.64
CA LYS A 20 -6.17 -10.29 -13.74
C LYS A 20 -7.20 -9.43 -14.46
N GLU A 21 -7.97 -10.04 -15.37
CA GLU A 21 -9.14 -9.40 -15.96
C GLU A 21 -10.25 -9.27 -14.90
N GLY A 22 -11.08 -8.23 -15.04
CA GLY A 22 -12.11 -7.90 -14.03
C GLY A 22 -11.58 -7.05 -12.88
N THR A 23 -10.37 -6.49 -13.01
CA THR A 23 -9.79 -5.54 -12.06
C THR A 23 -9.64 -4.15 -12.68
N ILE A 24 -9.06 -3.21 -11.92
CA ILE A 24 -8.70 -1.86 -12.40
C ILE A 24 -7.96 -1.88 -13.75
N VAL A 25 -7.18 -2.93 -14.03
CA VAL A 25 -6.42 -3.05 -15.29
C VAL A 25 -7.37 -3.12 -16.50
N THR A 26 -8.46 -3.86 -16.37
CA THR A 26 -9.49 -3.96 -17.42
C THR A 26 -10.17 -2.60 -17.64
N VAL A 27 -10.56 -1.92 -16.56
CA VAL A 27 -11.23 -0.62 -16.66
C VAL A 27 -10.31 0.47 -17.22
N LEU A 28 -9.03 0.49 -16.83
CA LEU A 28 -8.02 1.39 -17.41
C LEU A 28 -7.84 1.16 -18.92
N HIS A 29 -7.83 -0.11 -19.35
CA HIS A 29 -7.72 -0.47 -20.76
C HIS A 29 -8.93 0.04 -21.53
N ASP A 30 -10.14 -0.29 -21.10
CA ASP A 30 -11.39 0.07 -21.75
C ASP A 30 -11.57 1.59 -21.83
N TRP A 31 -11.24 2.31 -20.74
CA TRP A 31 -11.23 3.77 -20.70
C TRP A 31 -10.23 4.38 -21.70
N GLY A 32 -9.00 3.83 -21.77
CA GLY A 32 -7.99 4.26 -22.73
C GLY A 32 -8.40 4.06 -24.18
N GLU A 33 -9.05 2.92 -24.49
CA GLU A 33 -9.60 2.61 -25.81
C GLU A 33 -10.80 3.51 -26.15
N SER A 34 -11.66 3.79 -25.17
CA SER A 34 -12.80 4.70 -25.34
C SER A 34 -12.34 6.12 -25.70
N LEU A 35 -11.38 6.66 -24.93
CA LEU A 35 -10.78 7.96 -25.25
C LEU A 35 -10.21 7.99 -26.66
N ALA A 36 -9.52 6.93 -27.08
CA ALA A 36 -8.91 6.86 -28.40
C ALA A 36 -9.96 6.82 -29.53
N ARG A 37 -11.07 6.10 -29.33
CA ARG A 37 -12.20 6.06 -30.28
C ARG A 37 -12.94 7.41 -30.34
N ALA A 38 -13.23 7.99 -29.18
CA ALA A 38 -13.94 9.27 -29.10
C ALA A 38 -13.18 10.40 -29.79
N ALA A 39 -11.86 10.44 -29.64
CA ALA A 39 -11.02 11.46 -30.23
C ALA A 39 -10.84 11.35 -31.76
N GLN A 40 -11.29 10.30 -32.39
CA GLN A 40 -11.42 10.25 -33.84
C GLN A 40 -12.66 11.01 -34.34
N ARG A 41 -13.57 11.39 -33.43
CA ARG A 41 -14.85 12.00 -33.72
C ARG A 41 -14.96 13.46 -33.29
N THR A 42 -14.22 13.86 -32.23
CA THR A 42 -14.25 15.20 -31.66
C THR A 42 -12.93 15.57 -31.02
N ASP A 43 -12.59 16.86 -31.08
CA ASP A 43 -11.47 17.47 -30.36
C ASP A 43 -11.92 18.12 -29.02
N ASP A 44 -13.24 18.13 -28.75
CA ASP A 44 -13.78 18.66 -27.51
C ASP A 44 -13.44 17.73 -26.34
N PHE A 45 -12.60 18.24 -25.46
CA PHE A 45 -12.10 17.48 -24.30
C PHE A 45 -13.23 17.05 -23.35
N PHE A 46 -14.25 17.89 -23.19
CA PHE A 46 -15.37 17.59 -22.32
C PHE A 46 -16.19 16.40 -22.85
N GLU A 47 -16.53 16.42 -24.16
CA GLU A 47 -17.26 15.30 -24.80
C GLU A 47 -16.42 14.02 -24.85
N LEU A 48 -15.09 14.13 -25.00
CA LEU A 48 -14.16 13.00 -24.91
C LEU A 48 -14.22 12.35 -23.53
N LEU A 49 -14.10 13.17 -22.49
CA LEU A 49 -14.08 12.69 -21.09
C LEU A 49 -15.43 12.10 -20.69
N LYS A 50 -16.54 12.73 -21.10
CA LYS A 50 -17.91 12.25 -20.85
C LYS A 50 -18.14 10.87 -21.45
N THR A 51 -17.76 10.67 -22.70
CA THR A 51 -17.91 9.39 -23.40
C THR A 51 -17.05 8.31 -22.72
N ALA A 52 -15.79 8.62 -22.44
CA ALA A 52 -14.89 7.67 -21.82
C ALA A 52 -15.31 7.31 -20.38
N LEU A 53 -15.87 8.26 -19.63
CA LEU A 53 -16.40 8.01 -18.29
C LEU A 53 -17.61 7.05 -18.33
N ALA A 54 -18.52 7.23 -19.31
CA ALA A 54 -19.64 6.30 -19.48
C ALA A 54 -19.17 4.87 -19.75
N ASP A 55 -18.19 4.71 -20.63
CA ASP A 55 -17.60 3.40 -20.95
C ASP A 55 -16.84 2.80 -19.74
N ALA A 56 -16.15 3.64 -18.95
CA ALA A 56 -15.47 3.20 -17.74
C ALA A 56 -16.45 2.68 -16.67
N ARG A 57 -17.58 3.35 -16.47
CA ARG A 57 -18.66 2.89 -15.57
C ARG A 57 -19.21 1.53 -16.01
N ALA A 58 -19.52 1.38 -17.29
CA ALA A 58 -19.98 0.10 -17.83
C ALA A 58 -18.92 -1.00 -17.70
N SER A 59 -17.63 -0.67 -17.80
CA SER A 59 -16.53 -1.60 -17.57
C SER A 59 -16.41 -1.97 -16.08
N LEU A 60 -16.59 -1.01 -15.16
CA LEU A 60 -16.62 -1.25 -13.72
C LEU A 60 -17.70 -2.26 -13.34
N GLU A 61 -18.92 -2.10 -13.82
CA GLU A 61 -20.03 -3.04 -13.57
C GLU A 61 -19.69 -4.46 -14.03
N ARG A 62 -19.02 -4.60 -15.18
CA ARG A 62 -18.60 -5.91 -15.71
C ARG A 62 -17.52 -6.60 -14.87
N THR A 63 -16.79 -5.89 -14.00
CA THR A 63 -15.75 -6.51 -13.14
C THR A 63 -16.35 -7.61 -12.27
N THR A 64 -17.58 -7.44 -11.79
CA THR A 64 -18.31 -8.44 -11.00
C THR A 64 -18.54 -9.75 -11.77
N GLU A 65 -18.66 -9.70 -13.08
CA GLU A 65 -18.88 -10.90 -13.90
C GLU A 65 -17.57 -11.59 -14.30
N LEU A 66 -16.49 -10.82 -14.43
CA LEU A 66 -15.19 -11.28 -14.93
C LEU A 66 -14.36 -11.99 -13.86
N LEU A 67 -14.51 -11.61 -12.59
CA LEU A 67 -13.77 -12.22 -11.47
C LEU A 67 -14.70 -13.06 -10.59
N PRO A 68 -14.46 -14.36 -10.45
CA PRO A 68 -15.29 -15.26 -9.63
C PRO A 68 -15.42 -14.80 -8.17
N GLU A 69 -14.37 -14.21 -7.60
CA GLU A 69 -14.34 -13.67 -6.24
C GLU A 69 -15.33 -12.51 -6.08
N LEU A 70 -15.32 -11.56 -7.01
CA LEU A 70 -16.22 -10.40 -7.03
C LEU A 70 -17.67 -10.82 -7.27
N LYS A 71 -17.85 -11.81 -8.14
CA LYS A 71 -19.18 -12.38 -8.41
C LYS A 71 -19.79 -13.04 -7.17
N ARG A 72 -18.99 -13.78 -6.41
CA ARG A 72 -19.43 -14.41 -5.14
C ARG A 72 -19.77 -13.38 -4.08
N ALA A 73 -18.99 -12.30 -4.00
CA ALA A 73 -19.20 -11.21 -3.05
C ALA A 73 -20.30 -10.23 -3.49
N GLY A 74 -20.71 -10.24 -4.76
CA GLY A 74 -21.71 -9.30 -5.30
C GLY A 74 -21.22 -7.85 -5.35
N VAL A 75 -19.90 -7.64 -5.47
CA VAL A 75 -19.26 -6.32 -5.48
C VAL A 75 -18.45 -6.09 -6.76
N VAL A 76 -18.17 -4.81 -7.06
CA VAL A 76 -17.24 -4.41 -8.13
C VAL A 76 -15.81 -4.38 -7.60
N ASP A 77 -14.82 -4.33 -8.50
CA ASP A 77 -13.42 -4.16 -8.11
C ASP A 77 -13.18 -2.80 -7.45
N ALA A 78 -12.62 -2.80 -6.24
CA ALA A 78 -12.42 -1.60 -5.43
C ALA A 78 -11.44 -0.61 -6.08
N GLY A 79 -10.36 -1.12 -6.69
CA GLY A 79 -9.39 -0.30 -7.40
C GLY A 79 -10.00 0.37 -8.64
N ALA A 80 -10.80 -0.37 -9.39
CA ALA A 80 -11.54 0.15 -10.54
C ALA A 80 -12.58 1.21 -10.12
N LEU A 81 -13.29 0.98 -9.01
CA LEU A 81 -14.22 1.96 -8.45
C LEU A 81 -13.50 3.25 -8.08
N GLY A 82 -12.39 3.17 -7.37
CA GLY A 82 -11.54 4.33 -7.02
C GLY A 82 -11.09 5.12 -8.25
N PHE A 83 -10.67 4.43 -9.32
CA PHE A 83 -10.32 5.07 -10.58
C PHE A 83 -11.50 5.78 -11.23
N VAL A 84 -12.67 5.14 -11.31
CA VAL A 84 -13.89 5.76 -11.89
C VAL A 84 -14.28 6.99 -11.08
N ARG A 85 -14.26 6.94 -9.74
CA ARG A 85 -14.54 8.08 -8.86
C ARG A 85 -13.57 9.24 -9.07
N LEU A 86 -12.28 8.94 -9.26
CA LEU A 86 -11.28 9.97 -9.60
C LEU A 86 -11.66 10.69 -10.89
N ILE A 87 -12.00 9.94 -11.95
CA ILE A 87 -12.38 10.54 -13.25
C ILE A 87 -13.71 11.30 -13.14
N GLU A 88 -14.66 10.82 -12.34
CA GLU A 88 -15.91 11.54 -12.03
C GLU A 88 -15.63 12.89 -11.35
N GLY A 89 -14.71 12.91 -10.40
CA GLY A 89 -14.26 14.15 -9.75
C GLY A 89 -13.65 15.14 -10.74
N VAL A 90 -12.76 14.68 -11.63
CA VAL A 90 -12.17 15.50 -12.70
C VAL A 90 -13.25 16.03 -13.66
N TYR A 91 -14.18 15.17 -14.11
CA TYR A 91 -15.28 15.55 -14.99
C TYR A 91 -16.17 16.60 -14.31
N GLY A 92 -16.56 16.38 -13.06
CA GLY A 92 -17.36 17.31 -12.28
C GLY A 92 -16.67 18.67 -12.06
N PHE A 93 -15.35 18.68 -11.84
CA PHE A 93 -14.58 19.91 -11.75
C PHE A 93 -14.60 20.69 -13.06
N ILE A 94 -14.36 20.03 -14.19
CA ILE A 94 -14.39 20.69 -15.52
C ILE A 94 -15.77 21.29 -15.79
N GLN A 95 -16.84 20.58 -15.39
CA GLN A 95 -18.22 21.02 -15.58
C GLN A 95 -18.60 22.24 -14.73
N ARG A 96 -18.16 22.29 -13.47
CA ARG A 96 -18.56 23.28 -12.48
C ARG A 96 -17.54 24.40 -12.23
N GLY A 97 -16.28 24.17 -12.58
CA GLY A 97 -15.18 25.11 -12.32
C GLY A 97 -14.77 25.25 -10.83
N SER A 98 -15.34 24.40 -9.95
CA SER A 98 -15.07 24.44 -8.50
C SER A 98 -15.04 23.04 -7.90
N ILE A 99 -14.08 22.79 -6.97
CA ILE A 99 -14.00 21.58 -6.15
C ILE A 99 -14.74 21.76 -4.80
N ARG A 100 -15.18 22.97 -4.46
CA ARG A 100 -15.83 23.25 -3.17
C ARG A 100 -17.31 22.76 -3.12
N ASP A 101 -17.91 22.52 -4.28
CA ASP A 101 -19.28 22.10 -4.43
C ASP A 101 -19.40 20.61 -4.82
N LEU A 102 -18.45 19.79 -4.42
CA LEU A 102 -18.59 18.34 -4.56
C LEU A 102 -19.70 17.85 -3.61
N PRO A 103 -20.68 17.08 -4.09
CA PRO A 103 -21.65 16.49 -3.20
C PRO A 103 -20.93 15.57 -2.20
N GLU A 104 -21.33 15.64 -0.94
CA GLU A 104 -20.86 14.64 0.03
C GLU A 104 -21.28 13.25 -0.46
N PRO A 105 -20.39 12.25 -0.28
CA PRO A 105 -20.73 10.87 -0.66
C PRO A 105 -22.00 10.44 0.11
N THR A 106 -22.93 9.86 -0.59
CA THR A 106 -24.13 9.28 0.04
C THR A 106 -23.71 8.12 0.96
N ALA A 107 -24.53 7.78 1.96
CA ALA A 107 -24.26 6.65 2.85
C ALA A 107 -24.05 5.33 2.07
N ASP A 108 -24.78 5.13 0.96
CA ASP A 108 -24.63 3.98 0.08
C ASP A 108 -23.29 4.00 -0.67
N GLU A 109 -22.80 5.18 -1.05
CA GLU A 109 -21.50 5.36 -1.70
C GLU A 109 -20.36 5.20 -0.70
N ALA A 110 -20.50 5.65 0.54
CA ALA A 110 -19.54 5.40 1.62
C ALA A 110 -19.48 3.91 2.01
N PHE A 111 -20.61 3.20 1.94
CA PHE A 111 -20.66 1.76 2.18
C PHE A 111 -20.08 0.93 1.03
N ALA A 112 -20.14 1.44 -0.21
CA ALA A 112 -19.50 0.81 -1.38
C ALA A 112 -17.96 0.95 -1.38
N MET A 113 -17.39 1.77 -0.51
CA MET A 113 -15.98 1.70 -0.14
C MET A 113 -15.78 0.49 0.78
N SER A 114 -15.79 -0.69 0.17
CA SER A 114 -15.47 -1.92 0.89
C SER A 114 -14.17 -1.77 1.67
N PRO A 115 -14.12 -2.31 2.90
CA PRO A 115 -12.85 -2.40 3.62
C PRO A 115 -11.78 -3.07 2.75
N PRO A 116 -10.49 -2.82 3.00
CA PRO A 116 -9.39 -3.46 2.27
C PRO A 116 -9.67 -4.95 2.18
N GLU A 117 -9.29 -5.56 1.03
CA GLU A 117 -9.56 -6.97 0.70
C GLU A 117 -9.57 -7.84 1.97
N THR A 118 -10.75 -8.04 2.54
CA THR A 118 -10.91 -9.01 3.59
C THR A 118 -10.90 -10.35 2.87
N LEU A 119 -9.83 -11.09 3.07
CA LEU A 119 -9.82 -12.50 2.71
C LEU A 119 -11.10 -13.14 3.25
N PRO A 120 -11.70 -14.08 2.52
CA PRO A 120 -12.87 -14.80 3.03
C PRO A 120 -12.62 -15.26 4.47
N PRO A 121 -13.60 -15.23 5.37
CA PRO A 121 -13.42 -15.66 6.74
C PRO A 121 -12.81 -17.06 6.78
N GLY A 122 -11.59 -17.17 7.35
CA GLY A 122 -10.87 -18.43 7.49
C GLY A 122 -9.77 -18.68 6.45
N GLU A 123 -9.57 -17.82 5.45
CA GLU A 123 -8.39 -17.89 4.59
C GLU A 123 -7.28 -16.97 5.14
N GLU A 124 -6.13 -17.55 5.45
CA GLU A 124 -4.93 -16.79 5.77
C GLU A 124 -4.24 -16.35 4.46
N PRO A 125 -3.55 -15.18 4.43
CA PRO A 125 -2.80 -14.76 3.28
C PRO A 125 -1.70 -15.77 2.96
N SER A 126 -1.38 -15.97 1.68
CA SER A 126 -0.33 -16.88 1.22
C SER A 126 1.05 -16.56 1.77
N ARG A 127 1.27 -15.31 2.15
CA ARG A 127 2.48 -14.77 2.75
C ARG A 127 2.15 -13.86 3.92
N ARG A 128 3.03 -13.82 4.91
CA ARG A 128 2.77 -13.07 6.15
C ARG A 128 2.86 -11.56 5.97
N TYR A 129 3.81 -11.06 5.20
CA TYR A 129 4.12 -9.62 5.13
C TYR A 129 3.81 -9.02 3.77
N CYS A 130 3.18 -7.84 3.76
CA CYS A 130 3.14 -6.92 2.63
C CYS A 130 4.32 -5.97 2.73
N VAL A 131 5.29 -6.09 1.83
CA VAL A 131 6.54 -5.30 1.82
C VAL A 131 6.49 -4.28 0.70
N GLU A 132 6.74 -3.03 1.02
CA GLU A 132 6.80 -1.93 0.06
C GLU A 132 8.03 -1.05 0.29
N ALA A 133 8.58 -0.49 -0.77
CA ALA A 133 9.59 0.56 -0.70
C ALA A 133 9.68 1.34 -2.01
N LEU A 134 10.32 2.50 -1.94
CA LEU A 134 10.85 3.20 -3.11
C LEU A 134 12.31 2.83 -3.29
N VAL A 135 12.72 2.60 -4.53
CA VAL A 135 14.11 2.35 -4.91
C VAL A 135 14.58 3.51 -5.78
N GLY A 136 15.52 4.30 -5.26
CA GLY A 136 16.14 5.41 -5.97
C GLY A 136 17.47 4.98 -6.56
N GLY A 137 17.78 5.35 -7.82
CA GLY A 137 19.05 5.00 -8.48
C GLY A 137 19.18 5.61 -9.86
N GLU A 138 20.27 5.26 -10.54
CA GLU A 138 20.46 5.60 -11.95
C GLU A 138 20.50 4.30 -12.77
N GLY A 139 19.62 4.19 -13.77
CA GLY A 139 19.56 3.01 -14.64
C GLY A 139 18.95 1.76 -13.98
N ILE A 140 17.92 1.93 -13.13
CA ILE A 140 17.22 0.79 -12.50
C ILE A 140 16.56 -0.05 -13.59
N ASP A 141 16.98 -1.31 -13.71
CA ASP A 141 16.32 -2.30 -14.56
C ASP A 141 15.07 -2.82 -13.85
N LEU A 142 13.90 -2.29 -14.23
CA LEU A 142 12.60 -2.67 -13.63
C LEU A 142 12.25 -4.15 -13.88
N ALA A 143 12.71 -4.74 -14.99
CA ALA A 143 12.44 -6.14 -15.28
C ALA A 143 13.29 -7.06 -14.39
N ALA A 144 14.59 -6.75 -14.24
CA ALA A 144 15.47 -7.47 -13.34
C ALA A 144 15.04 -7.31 -11.87
N LEU A 145 14.63 -6.10 -11.46
CA LEU A 145 14.08 -5.84 -10.13
C LEU A 145 12.85 -6.73 -9.85
N ARG A 146 11.89 -6.75 -10.80
CA ARG A 146 10.71 -7.62 -10.68
C ARG A 146 11.08 -9.08 -10.57
N ALA A 147 11.91 -9.59 -11.47
CA ALA A 147 12.35 -10.98 -11.46
C ALA A 147 13.08 -11.36 -10.16
N SER A 148 13.76 -10.40 -9.52
CA SER A 148 14.39 -10.60 -8.22
C SER A 148 13.34 -10.79 -7.12
N LEU A 149 12.27 -9.97 -7.11
CA LEU A 149 11.21 -10.02 -6.12
C LEU A 149 10.31 -11.26 -6.29
N GLU A 150 10.05 -11.68 -7.53
CA GLU A 150 9.25 -12.90 -7.83
C GLU A 150 9.87 -14.18 -7.26
N ARG A 151 11.17 -14.18 -6.98
CA ARG A 151 11.85 -15.30 -6.28
C ARG A 151 11.66 -15.26 -4.76
N LEU A 152 11.28 -14.11 -4.20
CA LEU A 152 11.16 -13.88 -2.75
C LEU A 152 9.71 -13.88 -2.27
N GLY A 153 8.74 -13.80 -3.19
CA GLY A 153 7.34 -13.76 -2.81
C GLY A 153 6.40 -13.73 -4.00
N ASP A 154 5.15 -13.41 -3.72
CA ASP A 154 4.08 -13.29 -4.71
C ASP A 154 3.48 -11.86 -4.70
N SER A 155 2.40 -11.64 -5.51
CA SER A 155 1.72 -10.34 -5.62
C SER A 155 2.67 -9.18 -5.99
N VAL A 156 3.69 -9.47 -6.78
CA VAL A 156 4.75 -8.51 -7.12
C VAL A 156 4.23 -7.40 -8.02
N VAL A 157 4.45 -6.15 -7.59
CA VAL A 157 4.22 -4.94 -8.38
C VAL A 157 5.49 -4.11 -8.40
N VAL A 158 6.00 -3.83 -9.60
CA VAL A 158 7.12 -2.90 -9.81
C VAL A 158 6.70 -1.85 -10.82
N ALA A 159 6.64 -0.60 -10.38
CA ALA A 159 6.22 0.53 -11.20
C ALA A 159 7.15 1.74 -10.99
N GLY A 160 7.44 2.45 -12.08
CA GLY A 160 8.30 3.65 -11.99
C GLY A 160 9.12 3.89 -13.24
N SER A 161 10.32 4.42 -13.01
CA SER A 161 11.30 4.76 -14.05
C SER A 161 12.67 4.18 -13.69
N GLU A 162 13.64 4.34 -14.58
CA GLU A 162 15.03 3.97 -14.33
C GLU A 162 15.71 4.75 -13.19
N ARG A 163 15.05 5.80 -12.66
CA ARG A 163 15.58 6.63 -11.56
C ARG A 163 14.87 6.43 -10.23
N LEU A 164 13.58 6.08 -10.29
CA LEU A 164 12.76 5.86 -9.10
C LEU A 164 11.73 4.79 -9.41
N ALA A 165 11.77 3.69 -8.67
CA ALA A 165 10.81 2.60 -8.76
C ALA A 165 10.10 2.39 -7.43
N LYS A 166 8.77 2.20 -7.46
CA LYS A 166 8.01 1.66 -6.33
C LYS A 166 7.96 0.14 -6.49
N ALA A 167 8.34 -0.57 -5.44
CA ALA A 167 8.25 -2.02 -5.33
C ALA A 167 7.24 -2.41 -4.27
N HIS A 168 6.46 -3.45 -4.56
CA HIS A 168 5.52 -4.10 -3.65
C HIS A 168 5.63 -5.61 -3.86
N VAL A 169 5.64 -6.38 -2.77
CA VAL A 169 5.68 -7.84 -2.80
C VAL A 169 5.12 -8.40 -1.50
N HIS A 170 4.38 -9.51 -1.59
CA HIS A 170 4.02 -10.30 -0.41
C HIS A 170 5.10 -11.35 -0.17
N SER A 171 5.67 -11.38 1.04
CA SER A 171 6.79 -12.27 1.39
C SER A 171 6.73 -12.72 2.85
N ASP A 172 7.38 -13.84 3.16
CA ASP A 172 7.58 -14.26 4.54
C ASP A 172 8.90 -13.75 5.12
N ASP A 173 9.79 -13.21 4.26
CA ASP A 173 11.10 -12.68 4.64
C ASP A 173 11.31 -11.24 4.13
N PRO A 174 10.82 -10.22 4.88
CA PRO A 174 11.04 -8.82 4.54
C PRO A 174 12.52 -8.42 4.49
N ALA A 175 13.38 -9.05 5.28
CA ALA A 175 14.81 -8.74 5.28
C ALA A 175 15.46 -9.09 3.94
N ALA A 176 15.16 -10.29 3.41
CA ALA A 176 15.63 -10.69 2.08
C ALA A 176 15.09 -9.77 0.98
N VAL A 177 13.83 -9.30 1.09
CA VAL A 177 13.24 -8.34 0.15
C VAL A 177 14.00 -7.02 0.18
N PHE A 178 14.21 -6.41 1.36
CA PHE A 178 14.94 -5.15 1.46
C PHE A 178 16.40 -5.28 1.01
N ALA A 179 17.06 -6.41 1.28
CA ALA A 179 18.40 -6.69 0.78
C ALA A 179 18.43 -6.77 -0.77
N ALA A 180 17.43 -7.41 -1.37
CA ALA A 180 17.30 -7.46 -2.83
C ALA A 180 17.07 -6.07 -3.42
N LEU A 181 16.15 -5.26 -2.83
CA LEU A 181 15.90 -3.88 -3.27
C LEU A 181 17.16 -3.03 -3.19
N ALA A 182 17.93 -3.14 -2.11
CA ALA A 182 19.19 -2.41 -1.91
C ALA A 182 20.27 -2.73 -2.95
N SER A 183 20.17 -3.85 -3.65
CA SER A 183 21.10 -4.17 -4.76
C SER A 183 20.82 -3.38 -6.06
N PHE A 184 19.63 -2.75 -6.16
CA PHE A 184 19.22 -1.93 -7.31
C PHE A 184 19.38 -0.43 -7.06
N GLY A 185 19.51 0.01 -5.80
CA GLY A 185 19.63 1.42 -5.47
C GLY A 185 19.39 1.74 -3.99
N SER A 186 19.19 3.02 -3.68
CA SER A 186 18.81 3.45 -2.32
C SER A 186 17.40 3.03 -2.01
N VAL A 187 17.20 2.39 -0.85
CA VAL A 187 15.86 2.00 -0.36
C VAL A 187 15.30 3.13 0.50
N GLU A 188 14.20 3.70 0.06
CA GLU A 188 13.52 4.82 0.71
C GLU A 188 12.10 4.40 1.12
N GLN A 189 11.60 4.97 2.21
CA GLN A 189 10.27 4.71 2.75
C GLN A 189 9.97 3.19 2.90
N PRO A 190 10.86 2.39 3.48
CA PRO A 190 10.63 0.97 3.67
C PRO A 190 9.41 0.75 4.56
N LYS A 191 8.58 -0.20 4.18
CA LYS A 191 7.35 -0.57 4.87
C LYS A 191 7.21 -2.10 4.84
N ALA A 192 6.82 -2.69 5.97
CA ALA A 192 6.37 -4.07 6.01
C ALA A 192 5.23 -4.20 7.01
N ASP A 193 4.08 -4.63 6.52
CA ASP A 193 2.87 -4.82 7.31
C ASP A 193 2.59 -6.32 7.47
N ASP A 194 2.34 -6.76 8.70
CA ASP A 194 1.97 -8.14 9.00
C ASP A 194 0.48 -8.36 8.70
N MET A 195 0.19 -8.94 7.54
CA MET A 195 -1.18 -9.19 7.06
C MET A 195 -1.91 -10.23 7.89
N VAL A 196 -1.20 -11.24 8.42
CA VAL A 196 -1.79 -12.26 9.30
C VAL A 196 -2.24 -11.62 10.61
N LEU A 197 -1.41 -10.76 11.18
CA LEU A 197 -1.75 -10.02 12.40
C LEU A 197 -2.91 -9.06 12.17
N GLN A 198 -2.94 -8.35 11.03
CA GLN A 198 -4.05 -7.47 10.65
C GLN A 198 -5.36 -8.25 10.50
N LEU A 199 -5.34 -9.40 9.82
CA LEU A 199 -6.52 -10.24 9.65
C LEU A 199 -7.06 -10.76 10.99
N ARG A 200 -6.17 -11.25 11.87
CA ARG A 200 -6.56 -11.73 13.21
C ARG A 200 -7.17 -10.63 14.06
N ARG A 201 -6.64 -9.40 13.98
CA ARG A 201 -7.20 -8.23 14.67
C ARG A 201 -8.58 -7.87 14.13
N ALA A 202 -8.74 -7.84 12.80
CA ALA A 202 -10.04 -7.60 12.18
C ALA A 202 -11.10 -8.62 12.62
N ALA A 203 -10.71 -9.90 12.74
CA ALA A 203 -11.57 -10.96 13.24
C ALA A 203 -11.92 -10.84 14.73
N ALA A 204 -11.09 -10.17 15.53
CA ALA A 204 -11.32 -9.95 16.96
C ALA A 204 -12.42 -8.90 17.26
N GLY A 205 -12.89 -8.17 16.22
CA GLY A 205 -13.97 -7.18 16.32
C GLY A 205 -13.50 -5.80 16.80
N HIS A 206 -14.43 -4.87 16.79
CA HIS A 206 -14.23 -3.47 17.18
C HIS A 206 -13.96 -3.33 18.68
N ARG A 207 -13.09 -2.42 19.07
CA ARG A 207 -12.64 -2.21 20.46
C ARG A 207 -12.88 -0.75 20.90
N PRO A 208 -13.09 -0.48 22.20
CA PRO A 208 -13.21 0.91 22.67
C PRO A 208 -11.90 1.69 22.52
N CYS A 209 -10.74 1.05 22.68
CA CYS A 209 -9.45 1.71 22.57
C CYS A 209 -8.41 0.76 21.99
N ALA A 210 -7.59 1.27 21.08
CA ALA A 210 -6.42 0.60 20.54
C ALA A 210 -5.14 1.19 21.15
N VAL A 211 -4.11 0.35 21.26
CA VAL A 211 -2.79 0.77 21.74
C VAL A 211 -1.80 0.76 20.59
N VAL A 212 -1.08 1.85 20.43
CA VAL A 212 0.03 2.01 19.50
C VAL A 212 1.32 2.15 20.30
N VAL A 213 2.35 1.41 19.92
CA VAL A 213 3.69 1.49 20.55
C VAL A 213 4.76 1.64 19.47
N ASP A 214 5.95 2.10 19.83
CA ASP A 214 7.13 1.90 18.99
C ASP A 214 7.76 0.52 19.24
N SER A 215 8.66 0.07 18.37
CA SER A 215 9.27 -1.26 18.47
C SER A 215 10.21 -1.40 19.67
N ALA A 216 10.65 -0.30 20.27
CA ALA A 216 11.43 -0.34 21.51
C ALA A 216 10.65 -0.91 22.71
N ALA A 217 9.32 -1.05 22.61
CA ALA A 217 8.50 -1.75 23.60
C ALA A 217 8.80 -3.26 23.67
N ASP A 218 9.42 -3.83 22.62
CA ASP A 218 9.87 -5.24 22.54
C ASP A 218 8.81 -6.27 22.97
N LEU A 219 7.56 -6.06 22.52
CA LEU A 219 6.44 -6.92 22.88
C LEU A 219 6.44 -8.22 22.04
N PRO A 220 6.23 -9.39 22.66
CA PRO A 220 6.02 -10.64 21.94
C PRO A 220 4.78 -10.58 21.02
N ASP A 221 4.80 -11.29 19.91
CA ASP A 221 3.68 -11.30 18.93
C ASP A 221 2.36 -11.75 19.57
N GLU A 222 2.41 -12.72 20.51
CA GLU A 222 1.22 -13.15 21.23
C GLU A 222 0.61 -12.01 22.08
N ALA A 223 1.45 -11.19 22.72
CA ALA A 223 1.00 -10.05 23.51
C ALA A 223 0.42 -8.94 22.59
N LYS A 224 1.08 -8.65 21.46
CA LYS A 224 0.57 -7.71 20.46
C LYS A 224 -0.81 -8.13 19.97
N LEU A 225 -1.00 -9.43 19.67
CA LEU A 225 -2.26 -9.96 19.22
C LEU A 225 -3.34 -9.91 20.29
N ALA A 226 -3.05 -10.40 21.50
CA ALA A 226 -4.00 -10.46 22.60
C ALA A 226 -4.51 -9.08 23.03
N LEU A 227 -3.62 -8.09 23.01
CA LEU A 227 -3.93 -6.70 23.40
C LEU A 227 -4.33 -5.83 22.21
N GLY A 228 -4.21 -6.31 20.96
CA GLY A 228 -4.48 -5.54 19.75
C GLY A 228 -3.52 -4.38 19.53
N VAL A 229 -2.27 -4.52 19.96
CA VAL A 229 -1.26 -3.46 19.89
C VAL A 229 -0.73 -3.29 18.47
N GLU A 230 -0.76 -2.05 17.95
CA GLU A 230 -0.06 -1.66 16.73
C GLU A 230 1.37 -1.25 17.04
N THR A 231 2.32 -1.68 16.22
CA THR A 231 3.74 -1.35 16.42
C THR A 231 4.26 -0.48 15.29
N VAL A 232 4.87 0.65 15.63
CA VAL A 232 5.59 1.53 14.73
C VAL A 232 7.08 1.14 14.78
N PRO A 233 7.66 0.53 13.73
CA PRO A 233 9.04 0.10 13.77
C PRO A 233 10.00 1.30 13.73
N VAL A 234 10.98 1.33 14.63
CA VAL A 234 12.14 2.21 14.51
C VAL A 234 13.06 1.69 13.40
N GLN A 235 13.94 2.54 12.89
CA GLN A 235 14.95 2.11 11.93
C GLN A 235 16.24 1.80 12.68
N VAL A 236 16.84 0.65 12.39
CA VAL A 236 18.17 0.26 12.85
C VAL A 236 19.14 0.43 11.69
N ILE A 237 20.19 1.21 11.89
CA ILE A 237 21.19 1.51 10.86
C ILE A 237 22.46 0.72 11.18
N ILE A 238 22.83 -0.17 10.26
CA ILE A 238 24.03 -1.01 10.33
C ILE A 238 24.87 -0.74 9.10
N GLU A 239 26.09 -0.24 9.28
CA GLU A 239 27.04 0.06 8.18
C GLU A 239 26.41 0.92 7.05
N GLY A 240 25.58 1.91 7.43
CA GLY A 240 24.90 2.80 6.51
C GLY A 240 23.66 2.22 5.82
N LYS A 241 23.27 0.98 6.12
CA LYS A 241 22.02 0.36 5.67
C LYS A 241 20.96 0.45 6.75
N SER A 242 19.74 0.80 6.34
CA SER A 242 18.59 0.92 7.24
C SER A 242 17.74 -0.35 7.21
N TYR A 243 17.36 -0.82 8.40
CA TYR A 243 16.50 -1.97 8.62
C TYR A 243 15.31 -1.56 9.49
N LEU A 244 14.14 -2.14 9.26
CA LEU A 244 13.01 -1.99 10.17
C LEU A 244 13.16 -2.97 11.34
N ASP A 245 13.18 -2.44 12.56
CA ASP A 245 13.31 -3.22 13.78
C ASP A 245 12.14 -4.19 13.98
N GLY A 246 12.45 -5.44 14.28
CA GLY A 246 11.49 -6.53 14.47
C GLY A 246 10.85 -7.07 13.17
N VAL A 247 11.18 -6.50 12.00
CA VAL A 247 10.58 -6.91 10.70
C VAL A 247 11.66 -7.20 9.65
N GLY A 248 12.57 -6.26 9.43
CA GLY A 248 13.71 -6.43 8.50
C GLY A 248 15.02 -6.82 9.22
N LEU A 249 15.01 -6.76 10.54
CA LEU A 249 16.09 -7.19 11.42
C LEU A 249 15.46 -7.64 12.72
N ASP A 250 15.53 -8.91 13.02
CA ASP A 250 15.09 -9.45 14.30
C ASP A 250 16.21 -9.46 15.36
N ALA A 251 15.86 -9.81 16.58
CA ALA A 251 16.79 -9.84 17.71
C ALA A 251 17.94 -10.85 17.49
N GLU A 252 17.69 -11.95 16.77
CA GLU A 252 18.70 -12.96 16.46
C GLU A 252 19.70 -12.43 15.43
N GLY A 253 19.25 -11.82 14.35
CA GLY A 253 20.07 -11.18 13.34
C GLY A 253 20.92 -10.05 13.89
N LEU A 254 20.32 -9.19 14.74
CA LEU A 254 21.07 -8.14 15.45
C LEU A 254 22.14 -8.73 16.38
N SER A 255 21.79 -9.75 17.15
CA SER A 255 22.73 -10.44 18.05
C SER A 255 23.87 -11.12 17.27
N ALA A 256 23.55 -11.73 16.12
CA ALA A 256 24.56 -12.33 15.24
C ALA A 256 25.54 -11.27 14.70
N TYR A 257 25.02 -10.12 14.25
CA TYR A 257 25.85 -9.01 13.81
C TYR A 257 26.78 -8.51 14.91
N LEU A 258 26.26 -8.24 16.11
CA LEU A 258 27.04 -7.76 17.25
C LEU A 258 28.14 -8.74 17.68
N ARG A 259 27.93 -10.06 17.54
CA ARG A 259 28.96 -11.07 17.79
C ARG A 259 30.09 -11.04 16.78
N THR A 260 29.78 -10.73 15.51
CA THR A 260 30.77 -10.74 14.40
C THR A 260 31.51 -9.40 14.27
N ALA A 261 30.88 -8.29 14.65
CA ALA A 261 31.42 -6.94 14.52
C ALA A 261 31.30 -6.11 15.81
N PRO A 262 31.90 -6.53 16.94
CA PRO A 262 31.65 -5.93 18.26
C PRO A 262 32.12 -4.47 18.38
N ALA A 263 32.94 -3.97 17.47
CA ALA A 263 33.44 -2.59 17.48
C ALA A 263 32.54 -1.61 16.70
N ARG A 264 31.53 -2.10 15.99
CA ARG A 264 30.62 -1.29 15.15
C ARG A 264 29.20 -1.40 15.67
N TYR A 265 28.85 -0.50 16.58
CA TYR A 265 27.50 -0.47 17.13
C TYR A 265 26.50 0.07 16.11
N PRO A 266 25.34 -0.60 15.94
CA PRO A 266 24.22 -0.04 15.23
C PRO A 266 23.76 1.29 15.82
N THR A 267 23.20 2.15 15.00
CA THR A 267 22.49 3.35 15.45
C THR A 267 21.02 3.22 15.10
N THR A 268 20.16 3.99 15.75
CA THR A 268 18.73 4.00 15.46
C THR A 268 18.30 5.35 14.91
N SER A 269 17.28 5.34 14.07
CA SER A 269 16.57 6.53 13.60
C SER A 269 15.10 6.41 13.99
N GLN A 270 14.51 7.54 14.37
CA GLN A 270 13.11 7.62 14.75
C GLN A 270 12.21 7.28 13.55
N PRO A 271 11.02 6.69 13.79
CA PRO A 271 10.00 6.53 12.76
C PRO A 271 9.56 7.88 12.21
N SER A 272 9.15 7.91 10.94
CA SER A 272 8.59 9.13 10.35
C SER A 272 7.18 9.41 10.88
N ALA A 273 6.76 10.67 10.83
CA ALA A 273 5.39 11.08 11.09
C ALA A 273 4.36 10.30 10.25
N ALA A 274 4.67 10.04 8.98
CA ALA A 274 3.82 9.24 8.09
C ALA A 274 3.68 7.78 8.56
N SER A 275 4.72 7.20 9.18
CA SER A 275 4.65 5.86 9.78
C SER A 275 3.70 5.80 10.96
N PHE A 276 3.72 6.84 11.81
CA PHE A 276 2.78 6.99 12.92
C PHE A 276 1.34 7.18 12.43
N ALA A 277 1.10 8.16 11.54
CA ALA A 277 -0.24 8.44 11.00
C ALA A 277 -0.88 7.17 10.43
N ARG A 278 -0.15 6.41 9.62
CA ARG A 278 -0.66 5.13 9.08
C ARG A 278 -1.02 4.11 10.16
N LYS A 279 -0.21 3.99 11.22
CA LYS A 279 -0.50 3.04 12.30
C LYS A 279 -1.68 3.48 13.16
N PHE A 280 -1.87 4.79 13.33
CA PHE A 280 -3.08 5.33 13.95
C PHE A 280 -4.32 5.09 13.07
N ASP A 281 -4.24 5.30 11.76
CA ASP A 281 -5.34 5.01 10.83
C ASP A 281 -5.77 3.54 10.91
N LEU A 282 -4.80 2.61 10.94
CA LEU A 282 -5.08 1.18 11.12
C LEU A 282 -5.72 0.88 12.47
N ALA A 283 -5.24 1.49 13.54
CA ALA A 283 -5.76 1.31 14.90
C ALA A 283 -7.19 1.84 15.03
N LEU A 284 -7.44 3.07 14.53
CA LEU A 284 -8.75 3.72 14.55
C LEU A 284 -9.77 3.07 13.61
N GLY A 285 -9.32 2.39 12.57
CA GLY A 285 -10.20 1.54 11.74
C GLY A 285 -10.84 0.37 12.50
N GLN A 286 -10.34 0.05 13.71
CA GLN A 286 -10.78 -1.08 14.54
C GLN A 286 -11.11 -0.68 15.98
N ALA A 287 -11.04 0.61 16.32
CA ALA A 287 -11.32 1.12 17.66
C ALA A 287 -11.89 2.53 17.62
N ASP A 288 -12.61 2.92 18.68
CA ASP A 288 -13.17 4.27 18.83
C ASP A 288 -12.07 5.29 19.13
N GLU A 289 -11.05 4.87 19.87
CA GLU A 289 -9.94 5.71 20.29
C GLU A 289 -8.60 4.96 20.14
N ALA A 290 -7.51 5.71 20.06
CA ALA A 290 -6.16 5.15 20.07
C ALA A 290 -5.25 5.89 21.04
N VAL A 291 -4.41 5.16 21.78
CA VAL A 291 -3.40 5.72 22.69
C VAL A 291 -2.00 5.27 22.25
N TYR A 292 -1.06 6.21 22.23
CA TYR A 292 0.35 5.91 21.99
C TYR A 292 1.13 5.81 23.30
N LEU A 293 1.83 4.71 23.46
CA LEU A 293 2.75 4.47 24.56
C LEU A 293 4.17 4.34 23.99
N GLY A 294 4.92 5.43 24.04
CA GLY A 294 6.29 5.49 23.52
C GLY A 294 7.35 5.39 24.61
N ILE A 295 8.58 5.21 24.16
CA ILE A 295 9.75 5.33 25.02
C ILE A 295 9.85 6.75 25.63
N SER A 296 10.40 6.87 26.85
CA SER A 296 10.54 8.15 27.55
C SER A 296 11.18 9.25 26.70
N GLU A 297 10.63 10.46 26.75
CA GLU A 297 11.19 11.68 26.13
C GLU A 297 12.66 11.94 26.52
N ALA A 298 13.04 11.53 27.72
CA ALA A 298 14.45 11.67 28.20
C ALA A 298 15.41 10.76 27.41
N LEU A 299 14.91 9.70 26.76
CA LEU A 299 15.72 8.73 26.02
C LEU A 299 15.60 8.90 24.50
N SER A 300 14.45 9.36 24.00
CA SER A 300 14.21 9.51 22.58
C SER A 300 13.12 10.54 22.29
N GLY A 301 13.30 11.34 21.24
CA GLY A 301 12.26 12.24 20.71
C GLY A 301 11.12 11.55 19.95
N THR A 302 11.07 10.21 19.95
CA THR A 302 10.02 9.44 19.24
C THR A 302 8.62 9.75 19.77
N LEU A 303 8.48 10.00 21.08
CA LEU A 303 7.21 10.36 21.70
C LEU A 303 6.68 11.69 21.19
N GLU A 304 7.55 12.68 20.93
CA GLU A 304 7.17 13.98 20.39
C GLU A 304 6.61 13.86 18.97
N ILE A 305 7.22 13.02 18.12
CA ILE A 305 6.74 12.74 16.77
C ILE A 305 5.35 12.08 16.82
N GLY A 306 5.16 11.09 17.69
CA GLY A 306 3.87 10.43 17.88
C GLY A 306 2.78 11.39 18.35
N ARG A 307 3.08 12.29 19.29
CA ARG A 307 2.16 13.32 19.83
C ARG A 307 1.66 14.33 18.80
N ALA A 308 2.50 14.72 17.86
CA ALA A 308 2.15 15.75 16.87
C ALA A 308 1.11 15.30 15.84
N HIS A 309 0.67 14.03 15.87
CA HIS A 309 -0.17 13.40 14.84
C HIS A 309 -1.38 12.63 15.41
N VAL A 310 -1.73 12.88 16.66
CA VAL A 310 -2.93 12.37 17.34
C VAL A 310 -4.04 13.40 17.32
#